data_f2683d512c2cf536104d6430c685979e
#
_entry.id   f2683d512c2cf536104d6430c685979e
#
_cell.length_a   1.000
_cell.length_b   1.000
_cell.length_c   1.000
_cell.angle_alpha   90.00
_cell.angle_beta   90.00
_cell.angle_gamma   90.00
#
_symmetry.space_group_name_H-M   'P 1'
#
loop_
_entity.id
_entity.type
_entity.pdbx_description
1 polymer ?
#
loop_
_entity_poly.entity_id
_entity_poly.type
_entity_poly.pdbx_seq_one_letter_code
_entity_poly.pdbx_strand_id
1 'polypeptide(L)'
;MMEEVEVIEESGPQELAEALAENLSNAVILYFKAQGHHWNVMGSDFTEFHKFFGMIYEDVLEQFDPVGENLRKLGVFAPFRLDEFMSLSPIEDVEVGSDPMAMCRDLYDANNVMLESIDKCFKLANAVNEQGIANYLAGRDDMHKKWRWQLESHLTPVRSMPSYTVGKSEAGQSLVAEPELTDDVHVSVIDQPVEHEGMCPLCSDG
;
A
#
# COMPACT_ATOMS: atom_id res chain seq x y z
N MET A 1 -16.30 -4.79 56.49
CA MET A 1 -15.89 -3.90 55.39
C MET A 1 -15.55 -4.85 54.25
N MET A 2 -16.42 -4.94 53.27
CA MET A 2 -16.13 -5.67 52.01
C MET A 2 -15.42 -4.65 51.15
N GLU A 3 -14.20 -4.97 50.78
CA GLU A 3 -13.37 -4.23 49.84
C GLU A 3 -14.04 -4.34 48.47
N GLU A 4 -14.53 -3.22 47.93
CA GLU A 4 -14.98 -3.15 46.55
C GLU A 4 -13.74 -3.42 45.66
N VAL A 5 -13.70 -4.60 45.05
CA VAL A 5 -12.74 -4.89 43.98
C VAL A 5 -13.17 -4.04 42.81
N GLU A 6 -12.42 -2.97 42.58
CA GLU A 6 -12.50 -2.12 41.39
C GLU A 6 -12.33 -3.04 40.17
N VAL A 7 -13.43 -3.28 39.46
CA VAL A 7 -13.40 -3.98 38.16
C VAL A 7 -12.69 -3.05 37.20
N ILE A 8 -11.39 -3.24 37.05
CA ILE A 8 -10.61 -2.55 36.02
C ILE A 8 -11.25 -2.96 34.69
N GLU A 9 -11.74 -1.98 33.94
CA GLU A 9 -12.38 -2.17 32.65
C GLU A 9 -11.46 -3.00 31.72
N GLU A 10 -11.82 -4.26 31.49
CA GLU A 10 -11.20 -5.15 30.49
C GLU A 10 -11.58 -4.74 29.04
N SER A 11 -12.06 -3.49 28.84
CA SER A 11 -12.57 -3.04 27.54
C SER A 11 -11.46 -2.91 26.48
N GLY A 12 -10.30 -2.44 26.84
CA GLY A 12 -9.24 -2.09 25.87
C GLY A 12 -8.68 -3.27 25.04
N PRO A 13 -8.28 -4.43 25.62
CA PRO A 13 -7.82 -5.58 24.85
C PRO A 13 -8.92 -6.19 23.97
N GLN A 14 -10.17 -6.19 24.45
CA GLN A 14 -11.31 -6.66 23.68
C GLN A 14 -11.61 -5.75 22.49
N GLU A 15 -11.59 -4.43 22.70
CA GLU A 15 -11.77 -3.46 21.62
C GLU A 15 -10.68 -3.56 20.55
N LEU A 16 -9.42 -3.79 20.95
CA LEU A 16 -8.33 -4.06 20.01
C LEU A 16 -8.59 -5.33 19.20
N ALA A 17 -9.03 -6.41 19.84
CA ALA A 17 -9.34 -7.65 19.16
C ALA A 17 -10.49 -7.48 18.14
N GLU A 18 -11.54 -6.78 18.49
CA GLU A 18 -12.65 -6.47 17.59
C GLU A 18 -12.19 -5.64 16.39
N ALA A 19 -11.37 -4.61 16.63
CA ALA A 19 -10.79 -3.80 15.56
C ALA A 19 -9.85 -4.61 14.65
N LEU A 20 -9.05 -5.52 15.20
CA LEU A 20 -8.19 -6.41 14.40
C LEU A 20 -9.01 -7.42 13.58
N ALA A 21 -10.13 -7.90 14.09
CA ALA A 21 -11.04 -8.78 13.33
C ALA A 21 -11.67 -8.03 12.15
N GLU A 22 -12.08 -6.78 12.34
CA GLU A 22 -12.53 -5.87 11.27
C GLU A 22 -11.38 -5.62 10.26
N ASN A 23 -10.17 -5.34 10.74
CA ASN A 23 -8.99 -5.11 9.89
C ASN A 23 -8.63 -6.33 9.03
N LEU A 24 -8.64 -7.53 9.61
CA LEU A 24 -8.45 -8.78 8.86
C LEU A 24 -9.53 -8.95 7.79
N SER A 25 -10.77 -8.66 8.14
CA SER A 25 -11.91 -8.76 7.21
C SER A 25 -11.77 -7.76 6.05
N ASN A 26 -11.35 -6.54 6.34
CA ASN A 26 -11.05 -5.53 5.31
C ASN A 26 -9.92 -6.00 4.37
N ALA A 27 -8.86 -6.60 4.91
CA ALA A 27 -7.78 -7.16 4.11
C ALA A 27 -8.28 -8.27 3.18
N VAL A 28 -9.13 -9.18 3.67
CA VAL A 28 -9.72 -10.26 2.86
C VAL A 28 -10.56 -9.71 1.71
N ILE A 29 -11.44 -8.75 1.98
CA ILE A 29 -12.29 -8.16 0.93
C ILE A 29 -11.44 -7.38 -0.09
N LEU A 30 -10.48 -6.57 0.38
CA LEU A 30 -9.56 -5.82 -0.50
C LEU A 30 -8.72 -6.77 -1.39
N TYR A 31 -8.24 -7.89 -0.83
CA TYR A 31 -7.54 -8.92 -1.58
C TYR A 31 -8.39 -9.44 -2.74
N PHE A 32 -9.62 -9.88 -2.48
CA PHE A 32 -10.50 -10.42 -3.52
C PHE A 32 -10.87 -9.37 -4.57
N LYS A 33 -11.09 -8.10 -4.18
CA LYS A 33 -11.29 -7.00 -5.13
C LYS A 33 -10.09 -6.82 -6.05
N ALA A 34 -8.88 -6.70 -5.48
CA ALA A 34 -7.66 -6.50 -6.26
C ALA A 34 -7.35 -7.70 -7.18
N GLN A 35 -7.54 -8.93 -6.69
CA GLN A 35 -7.37 -10.14 -7.49
C GLN A 35 -8.43 -10.24 -8.60
N GLY A 36 -9.69 -9.92 -8.31
CA GLY A 36 -10.77 -9.87 -9.30
C GLY A 36 -10.49 -8.83 -10.39
N HIS A 37 -10.00 -7.65 -10.02
CA HIS A 37 -9.59 -6.62 -10.97
C HIS A 37 -8.38 -7.04 -11.80
N HIS A 38 -7.37 -7.67 -11.18
CA HIS A 38 -6.23 -8.24 -11.90
C HIS A 38 -6.66 -9.22 -13.00
N TRP A 39 -7.66 -10.08 -12.74
CA TRP A 39 -8.16 -11.02 -13.74
C TRP A 39 -8.96 -10.36 -14.87
N ASN A 40 -9.75 -9.35 -14.54
CA ASN A 40 -10.84 -8.85 -15.39
C ASN A 40 -10.58 -7.50 -16.05
N VAL A 41 -9.45 -6.84 -15.77
CA VAL A 41 -9.08 -5.58 -16.41
C VAL A 41 -8.92 -5.76 -17.92
N MET A 42 -9.37 -4.77 -18.69
CA MET A 42 -9.28 -4.74 -20.17
C MET A 42 -8.83 -3.36 -20.65
N GLY A 43 -8.31 -3.29 -21.86
CA GLY A 43 -7.95 -2.03 -22.52
C GLY A 43 -6.53 -1.99 -23.03
N SER A 44 -6.11 -0.82 -23.56
CA SER A 44 -4.77 -0.62 -24.15
C SER A 44 -3.63 -0.86 -23.17
N ASP A 45 -3.87 -0.51 -21.91
CA ASP A 45 -2.87 -0.56 -20.83
C ASP A 45 -3.04 -1.81 -19.94
N PHE A 46 -3.66 -2.87 -20.50
CA PHE A 46 -3.93 -4.14 -19.81
C PHE A 46 -2.72 -4.65 -19.02
N THR A 47 -1.55 -4.74 -19.66
CA THR A 47 -0.36 -5.31 -19.03
C THR A 47 0.10 -4.51 -17.82
N GLU A 48 -0.04 -3.20 -17.85
CA GLU A 48 0.32 -2.28 -16.77
C GLU A 48 -0.61 -2.52 -15.56
N PHE A 49 -1.92 -2.39 -15.77
CA PHE A 49 -2.91 -2.54 -14.69
C PHE A 49 -3.00 -3.96 -14.16
N HIS A 50 -2.90 -4.97 -15.02
CA HIS A 50 -2.84 -6.37 -14.60
C HIS A 50 -1.69 -6.60 -13.60
N LYS A 51 -0.49 -6.09 -13.90
CA LYS A 51 0.67 -6.16 -12.97
C LYS A 51 0.45 -5.32 -11.72
N PHE A 52 -0.09 -4.12 -11.86
CA PHE A 52 -0.31 -3.20 -10.74
C PHE A 52 -1.30 -3.78 -9.72
N PHE A 53 -2.44 -4.29 -10.17
CA PHE A 53 -3.40 -4.96 -9.28
C PHE A 53 -2.83 -6.25 -8.69
N GLY A 54 -1.95 -6.95 -9.45
CA GLY A 54 -1.17 -8.09 -8.97
C GLY A 54 -0.33 -7.74 -7.74
N MET A 55 0.45 -6.67 -7.80
CA MET A 55 1.27 -6.22 -6.69
C MET A 55 0.44 -5.86 -5.44
N ILE A 56 -0.76 -5.31 -5.63
CA ILE A 56 -1.65 -4.96 -4.52
C ILE A 56 -2.16 -6.22 -3.83
N TYR A 57 -2.73 -7.18 -4.57
CA TYR A 57 -3.30 -8.36 -3.91
C TYR A 57 -2.23 -9.25 -3.28
N GLU A 58 -1.04 -9.35 -3.86
CA GLU A 58 0.08 -10.11 -3.28
C GLU A 58 0.52 -9.52 -1.94
N ASP A 59 0.69 -8.20 -1.85
CA ASP A 59 1.01 -7.52 -0.60
C ASP A 59 -0.11 -7.63 0.45
N VAL A 60 -1.37 -7.50 0.04
CA VAL A 60 -2.51 -7.61 0.95
C VAL A 60 -2.67 -9.04 1.48
N LEU A 61 -2.38 -10.06 0.68
CA LEU A 61 -2.40 -11.46 1.12
C LEU A 61 -1.42 -11.72 2.28
N GLU A 62 -0.24 -11.10 2.24
CA GLU A 62 0.77 -11.24 3.30
C GLU A 62 0.33 -10.70 4.67
N GLN A 63 -0.79 -9.96 4.74
CA GLN A 63 -1.33 -9.45 6.01
C GLN A 63 -2.20 -10.47 6.75
N PHE A 64 -2.77 -11.45 6.06
CA PHE A 64 -3.78 -12.35 6.65
C PHE A 64 -3.23 -13.09 7.86
N ASP A 65 -2.09 -13.72 7.68
CA ASP A 65 -1.48 -14.54 8.74
C ASP A 65 -1.02 -13.70 9.94
N PRO A 66 -0.23 -12.61 9.77
CA PRO A 66 0.19 -11.79 10.90
C PRO A 66 -0.97 -11.16 11.68
N VAL A 67 -2.05 -10.72 11.02
CA VAL A 67 -3.20 -10.12 11.71
C VAL A 67 -4.00 -11.21 12.44
N GLY A 68 -4.22 -12.37 11.80
CA GLY A 68 -4.85 -13.53 12.43
C GLY A 68 -4.07 -14.03 13.65
N GLU A 69 -2.74 -14.10 13.58
CA GLU A 69 -1.87 -14.45 14.69
C GLU A 69 -1.89 -13.40 15.81
N ASN A 70 -1.98 -12.12 15.49
CA ASN A 70 -2.10 -11.06 16.49
C ASN A 70 -3.40 -11.20 17.31
N LEU A 71 -4.52 -11.56 16.67
CA LEU A 71 -5.74 -11.93 17.39
C LEU A 71 -5.50 -13.11 18.34
N ARG A 72 -4.77 -14.13 17.88
CA ARG A 72 -4.43 -15.31 18.71
C ARG A 72 -3.54 -14.97 19.91
N LYS A 73 -2.62 -14.03 19.73
CA LYS A 73 -1.76 -13.50 20.83
C LYS A 73 -2.58 -12.79 21.91
N LEU A 74 -3.69 -12.11 21.51
CA LEU A 74 -4.65 -11.52 22.45
C LEU A 74 -5.62 -12.54 23.08
N GLY A 75 -5.48 -13.84 22.77
CA GLY A 75 -6.33 -14.89 23.31
C GLY A 75 -7.68 -15.08 22.60
N VAL A 76 -7.92 -14.35 21.51
CA VAL A 76 -9.19 -14.35 20.75
C VAL A 76 -9.05 -15.23 19.50
N PHE A 77 -10.11 -15.92 19.08
CA PHE A 77 -10.14 -16.62 17.81
C PHE A 77 -10.28 -15.62 16.65
N ALA A 78 -9.44 -15.79 15.62
CA ALA A 78 -9.56 -15.04 14.38
C ALA A 78 -10.81 -15.47 13.60
N PRO A 79 -11.52 -14.54 12.92
CA PRO A 79 -12.56 -14.91 11.97
C PRO A 79 -11.96 -15.75 10.84
N PHE A 80 -12.69 -16.74 10.33
CA PHE A 80 -12.21 -17.62 9.27
C PHE A 80 -13.28 -18.03 8.25
N ARG A 81 -14.52 -17.60 8.48
CA ARG A 81 -15.64 -17.90 7.58
C ARG A 81 -15.87 -16.72 6.64
N LEU A 82 -16.23 -17.00 5.41
CA LEU A 82 -16.46 -15.95 4.40
C LEU A 82 -17.61 -15.02 4.79
N ASP A 83 -18.67 -15.56 5.39
CA ASP A 83 -19.80 -14.77 5.87
C ASP A 83 -19.42 -13.83 7.04
N GLU A 84 -18.49 -14.25 7.90
CA GLU A 84 -17.94 -13.40 8.96
C GLU A 84 -17.15 -12.23 8.36
N PHE A 85 -16.24 -12.48 7.42
CA PHE A 85 -15.47 -11.43 6.75
C PHE A 85 -16.38 -10.40 6.08
N MET A 86 -17.40 -10.87 5.37
CA MET A 86 -18.36 -9.97 4.71
C MET A 86 -19.21 -9.17 5.71
N SER A 87 -19.49 -9.71 6.90
CA SER A 87 -20.30 -9.02 7.91
C SER A 87 -19.49 -8.00 8.72
N LEU A 88 -18.18 -8.24 8.90
CA LEU A 88 -17.29 -7.38 9.69
C LEU A 88 -16.68 -6.25 8.87
N SER A 89 -16.52 -6.42 7.56
CA SER A 89 -15.93 -5.41 6.69
C SER A 89 -16.96 -4.38 6.22
N PRO A 90 -16.69 -3.08 6.37
CA PRO A 90 -17.51 -2.03 5.76
C PRO A 90 -17.19 -1.78 4.27
N ILE A 91 -16.20 -2.50 3.69
CA ILE A 91 -15.86 -2.37 2.27
C ILE A 91 -16.99 -2.95 1.43
N GLU A 92 -17.59 -2.12 0.59
CA GLU A 92 -18.69 -2.53 -0.29
C GLU A 92 -18.19 -3.45 -1.42
N ASP A 93 -18.91 -4.55 -1.64
CA ASP A 93 -18.70 -5.45 -2.77
C ASP A 93 -19.61 -5.02 -3.93
N VAL A 94 -19.06 -4.16 -4.80
CA VAL A 94 -19.76 -3.61 -5.97
C VAL A 94 -19.12 -4.08 -7.28
N GLU A 95 -19.93 -4.29 -8.30
CA GLU A 95 -19.45 -4.59 -9.65
C GLU A 95 -19.05 -3.29 -10.36
N VAL A 96 -17.77 -3.19 -10.79
CA VAL A 96 -17.21 -1.99 -11.46
C VAL A 96 -16.87 -2.23 -12.95
N GLY A 97 -17.15 -3.40 -13.48
CA GLY A 97 -16.82 -3.76 -14.86
C GLY A 97 -15.31 -3.98 -15.08
N SER A 98 -14.86 -3.72 -16.32
CA SER A 98 -13.46 -4.01 -16.75
C SER A 98 -12.62 -2.75 -17.05
N ASP A 99 -13.16 -1.55 -16.79
CA ASP A 99 -12.45 -0.29 -17.00
C ASP A 99 -11.36 -0.08 -15.95
N PRO A 100 -10.08 0.11 -16.35
CA PRO A 100 -8.98 0.27 -15.39
C PRO A 100 -9.17 1.43 -14.41
N MET A 101 -9.77 2.55 -14.86
CA MET A 101 -9.94 3.72 -13.99
C MET A 101 -11.05 3.52 -12.97
N ALA A 102 -12.13 2.84 -13.34
CA ALA A 102 -13.18 2.44 -12.40
C ALA A 102 -12.62 1.47 -11.35
N MET A 103 -11.81 0.49 -11.76
CA MET A 103 -11.13 -0.45 -10.87
C MET A 103 -10.14 0.25 -9.93
N CYS A 104 -9.34 1.21 -10.43
CA CYS A 104 -8.47 2.02 -9.59
C CYS A 104 -9.25 2.83 -8.56
N ARG A 105 -10.41 3.38 -8.92
CA ARG A 105 -11.28 4.12 -7.99
C ARG A 105 -11.79 3.20 -6.89
N ASP A 106 -12.30 2.05 -7.27
CA ASP A 106 -12.82 1.05 -6.32
C ASP A 106 -11.75 0.59 -5.32
N LEU A 107 -10.53 0.30 -5.80
CA LEU A 107 -9.41 -0.06 -4.92
C LEU A 107 -8.93 1.13 -4.06
N TYR A 108 -8.98 2.35 -4.58
CA TYR A 108 -8.64 3.54 -3.81
C TYR A 108 -9.61 3.73 -2.63
N ASP A 109 -10.90 3.59 -2.87
CA ASP A 109 -11.93 3.74 -1.85
C ASP A 109 -11.82 2.63 -0.79
N ALA A 110 -11.66 1.37 -1.23
CA ALA A 110 -11.43 0.23 -0.33
C ALA A 110 -10.13 0.37 0.49
N ASN A 111 -9.06 0.86 -0.12
CA ASN A 111 -7.80 1.09 0.58
C ASN A 111 -7.87 2.23 1.60
N ASN A 112 -8.73 3.23 1.40
CA ASN A 112 -8.98 4.26 2.42
C ASN A 112 -9.69 3.67 3.66
N VAL A 113 -10.66 2.79 3.48
CA VAL A 113 -11.28 2.04 4.59
C VAL A 113 -10.22 1.22 5.35
N MET A 114 -9.30 0.57 4.60
CA MET A 114 -8.20 -0.17 5.22
C MET A 114 -7.29 0.72 6.06
N LEU A 115 -6.93 1.92 5.57
CA LEU A 115 -6.13 2.90 6.32
C LEU A 115 -6.81 3.38 7.59
N GLU A 116 -8.13 3.63 7.56
CA GLU A 116 -8.89 4.00 8.75
C GLU A 116 -8.90 2.89 9.79
N SER A 117 -9.07 1.65 9.36
CA SER A 117 -9.02 0.47 10.21
C SER A 117 -7.63 0.26 10.84
N ILE A 118 -6.55 0.44 10.07
CA ILE A 118 -5.17 0.36 10.57
C ILE A 118 -4.92 1.43 11.64
N ASP A 119 -5.32 2.68 11.40
CA ASP A 119 -5.17 3.79 12.36
C ASP A 119 -5.93 3.51 13.67
N LYS A 120 -7.16 3.00 13.57
CA LYS A 120 -7.96 2.56 14.73
C LYS A 120 -7.24 1.49 15.54
N CYS A 121 -6.77 0.42 14.88
CA CYS A 121 -6.03 -0.66 15.54
C CYS A 121 -4.72 -0.16 16.16
N PHE A 122 -3.98 0.71 15.48
CA PHE A 122 -2.74 1.29 15.97
C PHE A 122 -2.94 2.08 17.26
N LYS A 123 -3.98 2.92 17.31
CA LYS A 123 -4.33 3.70 18.52
C LYS A 123 -4.69 2.78 19.68
N LEU A 124 -5.51 1.77 19.44
CA LEU A 124 -5.92 0.81 20.46
C LEU A 124 -4.74 -0.03 20.95
N ALA A 125 -3.87 -0.51 20.07
CA ALA A 125 -2.68 -1.27 20.43
C ALA A 125 -1.74 -0.47 21.36
N ASN A 126 -1.54 0.82 21.07
CA ASN A 126 -0.77 1.71 21.95
C ASN A 126 -1.47 1.93 23.31
N ALA A 127 -2.79 2.09 23.33
CA ALA A 127 -3.53 2.30 24.57
C ALA A 127 -3.43 1.11 25.54
N VAL A 128 -3.34 -0.12 25.00
CA VAL A 128 -3.20 -1.34 25.81
C VAL A 128 -1.75 -1.87 25.91
N ASN A 129 -0.76 -1.07 25.46
CA ASN A 129 0.67 -1.39 25.48
C ASN A 129 1.07 -2.61 24.66
N GLU A 130 0.32 -2.98 23.62
CA GLU A 130 0.65 -4.03 22.64
C GLU A 130 1.62 -3.49 21.58
N GLN A 131 2.87 -3.21 21.99
CA GLN A 131 3.89 -2.55 21.17
C GLN A 131 4.24 -3.34 19.90
N GLY A 132 4.24 -4.67 19.96
CA GLY A 132 4.52 -5.54 18.81
C GLY A 132 3.45 -5.40 17.73
N ILE A 133 2.19 -5.34 18.14
CA ILE A 133 1.04 -5.13 17.24
C ILE A 133 1.09 -3.70 16.67
N ALA A 134 1.33 -2.69 17.50
CA ALA A 134 1.47 -1.30 17.06
C ALA A 134 2.59 -1.14 16.02
N ASN A 135 3.76 -1.74 16.24
CA ASN A 135 4.88 -1.69 15.29
C ASN A 135 4.54 -2.36 13.95
N TYR A 136 3.87 -3.49 13.97
CA TYR A 136 3.38 -4.16 12.75
C TYR A 136 2.41 -3.26 11.98
N LEU A 137 1.43 -2.68 12.67
CA LEU A 137 0.42 -1.80 12.07
C LEU A 137 1.04 -0.52 11.49
N ALA A 138 2.08 0.05 12.11
CA ALA A 138 2.81 1.19 11.56
C ALA A 138 3.46 0.87 10.20
N GLY A 139 4.01 -0.33 10.03
CA GLY A 139 4.53 -0.80 8.74
C GLY A 139 3.42 -0.98 7.69
N ARG A 140 2.26 -1.46 8.10
CA ARG A 140 1.09 -1.60 7.21
C ARG A 140 0.51 -0.25 6.79
N ASP A 141 0.46 0.72 7.71
CA ASP A 141 0.04 2.10 7.43
C ASP A 141 0.90 2.73 6.31
N ASP A 142 2.22 2.62 6.40
CA ASP A 142 3.14 3.14 5.38
C ASP A 142 2.88 2.49 4.01
N MET A 143 2.70 1.15 3.98
CA MET A 143 2.46 0.43 2.74
C MET A 143 1.10 0.77 2.11
N HIS A 144 0.02 0.86 2.89
CA HIS A 144 -1.29 1.26 2.38
C HIS A 144 -1.33 2.73 1.95
N LYS A 145 -0.56 3.63 2.58
CA LYS A 145 -0.34 5.01 2.10
C LYS A 145 0.37 5.04 0.75
N LYS A 146 1.33 4.15 0.52
CA LYS A 146 1.98 3.98 -0.78
C LYS A 146 0.99 3.51 -1.85
N TRP A 147 0.14 2.51 -1.54
CA TRP A 147 -0.93 2.08 -2.46
C TRP A 147 -1.91 3.19 -2.76
N ARG A 148 -2.35 3.94 -1.75
CA ARG A 148 -3.21 5.11 -1.94
C ARG A 148 -2.60 6.13 -2.88
N TRP A 149 -1.34 6.49 -2.67
CA TRP A 149 -0.61 7.43 -3.54
C TRP A 149 -0.54 6.93 -4.98
N GLN A 150 -0.23 5.67 -5.21
CA GLN A 150 -0.13 5.10 -6.56
C GLN A 150 -1.50 5.06 -7.25
N LEU A 151 -2.54 4.61 -6.57
CA LEU A 151 -3.92 4.61 -7.08
C LEU A 151 -4.40 6.03 -7.40
N GLU A 152 -4.19 7.00 -6.51
CA GLU A 152 -4.53 8.39 -6.71
C GLU A 152 -3.78 9.00 -7.92
N SER A 153 -2.53 8.59 -8.14
CA SER A 153 -1.73 9.07 -9.28
C SER A 153 -2.32 8.66 -10.63
N HIS A 154 -2.97 7.49 -10.71
CA HIS A 154 -3.71 7.08 -11.91
C HIS A 154 -5.01 7.87 -12.09
N LEU A 155 -5.66 8.24 -10.99
CA LEU A 155 -6.97 8.92 -10.99
C LEU A 155 -6.86 10.44 -11.16
N THR A 156 -5.67 11.01 -10.97
CA THR A 156 -5.46 12.45 -11.00
C THR A 156 -5.03 12.91 -12.40
N PRO A 157 -5.71 13.89 -13.00
CA PRO A 157 -5.27 14.47 -14.27
C PRO A 157 -3.85 15.06 -14.15
N VAL A 158 -3.06 14.91 -15.21
CA VAL A 158 -1.70 15.50 -15.28
C VAL A 158 -1.77 17.01 -15.08
N ARG A 159 -1.14 17.49 -14.03
CA ARG A 159 -1.01 18.93 -13.72
C ARG A 159 0.40 19.19 -13.17
N SER A 160 0.85 20.44 -13.28
CA SER A 160 2.13 20.83 -12.70
C SER A 160 2.12 20.61 -11.19
N MET A 161 3.14 19.92 -10.69
CA MET A 161 3.34 19.76 -9.24
C MET A 161 3.62 21.12 -8.60
N PRO A 162 3.11 21.41 -7.40
CA PRO A 162 3.54 22.57 -6.64
C PRO A 162 5.04 22.45 -6.40
N SER A 163 5.79 23.49 -6.80
CA SER A 163 7.23 23.54 -6.55
C SER A 163 7.50 23.60 -5.04
N TYR A 164 8.45 22.81 -4.59
CA TYR A 164 8.96 22.91 -3.23
C TYR A 164 9.58 24.30 -3.04
N THR A 165 8.92 25.18 -2.32
CA THR A 165 9.56 26.38 -1.82
C THR A 165 10.38 26.00 -0.59
N VAL A 166 11.67 25.74 -0.79
CA VAL A 166 12.61 25.72 0.34
C VAL A 166 12.57 27.12 0.93
N GLY A 167 12.01 27.24 2.13
CA GLY A 167 12.02 28.50 2.86
C GLY A 167 13.45 28.97 2.99
N LYS A 168 13.78 30.13 2.41
CA LYS A 168 15.06 30.79 2.69
C LYS A 168 15.04 31.09 4.19
N SER A 169 15.83 30.38 4.97
CA SER A 169 16.13 30.80 6.31
C SER A 169 16.84 32.15 6.20
N GLU A 170 16.37 33.19 6.87
CA GLU A 170 17.03 34.50 7.00
C GLU A 170 18.30 34.41 7.86
N ALA A 171 19.14 33.40 7.68
CA ALA A 171 20.47 33.35 8.26
C ALA A 171 21.48 33.19 7.13
N GLY A 172 22.07 34.31 6.81
CA GLY A 172 22.95 34.56 5.67
C GLY A 172 24.03 33.54 5.41
N GLN A 173 24.28 33.42 4.21
CA GLN A 173 25.44 33.14 3.37
C GLN A 173 25.12 32.09 2.33
N SER A 174 24.92 32.60 1.12
CA SER A 174 24.96 31.82 -0.11
C SER A 174 26.31 31.13 -0.23
N LEU A 175 26.31 29.80 -0.09
CA LEU A 175 27.41 28.93 -0.50
C LEU A 175 26.91 28.01 -1.63
N VAL A 176 26.42 28.61 -2.70
CA VAL A 176 26.34 27.96 -3.99
C VAL A 176 26.82 28.95 -5.02
N ALA A 177 28.07 28.82 -5.42
CA ALA A 177 28.58 29.44 -6.63
C ALA A 177 27.77 28.85 -7.80
N GLU A 178 27.05 29.67 -8.51
CA GLU A 178 26.50 29.30 -9.82
C GLU A 178 27.68 28.92 -10.72
N PRO A 179 27.68 27.75 -11.38
CA PRO A 179 28.68 27.53 -12.43
C PRO A 179 28.36 28.46 -13.59
N GLU A 180 29.28 29.39 -13.86
CA GLU A 180 29.26 30.16 -15.12
C GLU A 180 29.28 29.15 -16.26
N LEU A 181 28.20 29.09 -17.04
CA LEU A 181 28.16 28.43 -18.34
C LEU A 181 29.10 29.18 -19.27
N THR A 182 30.32 28.70 -19.38
CA THR A 182 31.20 29.11 -20.48
C THR A 182 30.70 28.38 -21.75
N ASP A 183 30.26 29.17 -22.70
CA ASP A 183 29.99 28.79 -24.09
C ASP A 183 31.27 28.31 -24.79
N ASP A 184 31.74 27.12 -24.53
CA ASP A 184 32.72 26.42 -25.35
C ASP A 184 32.77 24.93 -25.03
N VAL A 185 31.75 24.20 -25.45
CA VAL A 185 31.86 22.75 -25.60
C VAL A 185 31.76 22.39 -27.07
N HIS A 186 32.94 22.31 -27.70
CA HIS A 186 33.10 21.68 -28.99
C HIS A 186 32.76 20.18 -28.86
N VAL A 187 31.56 19.80 -29.30
CA VAL A 187 31.21 18.40 -29.45
C VAL A 187 31.85 17.87 -30.72
N SER A 188 32.99 17.18 -30.60
CA SER A 188 33.52 16.38 -31.67
C SER A 188 32.70 15.06 -31.77
N VAL A 189 31.92 14.96 -32.85
CA VAL A 189 31.24 13.75 -33.24
C VAL A 189 32.32 12.75 -33.69
N ILE A 190 32.55 11.72 -32.87
CA ILE A 190 33.36 10.57 -33.26
C ILE A 190 32.43 9.59 -33.97
N ASP A 191 32.42 9.66 -35.27
CA ASP A 191 31.82 8.70 -36.17
C ASP A 191 32.76 7.47 -36.25
N GLN A 192 32.43 6.40 -35.53
CA GLN A 192 33.11 5.11 -35.69
C GLN A 192 32.09 4.04 -36.04
N PRO A 193 32.27 3.29 -37.15
CA PRO A 193 31.38 2.19 -37.51
C PRO A 193 31.62 1.02 -36.56
N VAL A 194 30.54 0.47 -36.00
CA VAL A 194 30.57 -0.78 -35.22
C VAL A 194 30.65 -1.96 -36.22
N GLU A 195 31.80 -2.59 -36.30
CA GLU A 195 31.93 -3.88 -36.98
C GLU A 195 31.30 -4.99 -36.16
N HIS A 196 30.29 -5.64 -36.73
CA HIS A 196 29.71 -6.86 -36.21
C HIS A 196 30.55 -8.06 -36.63
N GLU A 197 31.46 -8.52 -35.79
CA GLU A 197 31.98 -9.88 -35.85
C GLU A 197 31.67 -10.64 -34.56
N GLY A 198 31.07 -11.81 -34.72
CA GLY A 198 30.88 -12.73 -33.60
C GLY A 198 29.67 -13.63 -33.70
N MET A 199 29.66 -14.51 -34.67
CA MET A 199 28.72 -15.64 -34.80
C MET A 199 28.82 -16.57 -33.58
N CYS A 200 27.72 -16.82 -32.89
CA CYS A 200 27.62 -17.77 -31.78
C CYS A 200 27.62 -19.23 -32.34
N PRO A 201 28.58 -20.11 -31.97
CA PRO A 201 28.64 -21.49 -32.46
C PRO A 201 27.98 -22.45 -31.44
N LEU A 202 26.67 -22.39 -31.25
CA LEU A 202 25.91 -23.41 -30.50
C LEU A 202 24.43 -23.48 -30.95
N CYS A 203 24.23 -23.79 -32.25
CA CYS A 203 22.95 -24.29 -32.75
C CYS A 203 23.25 -25.25 -33.91
N SER A 204 23.70 -26.45 -33.56
CA SER A 204 23.57 -27.62 -34.43
C SER A 204 23.30 -28.82 -33.55
N ASP A 205 22.29 -29.57 -33.97
CA ASP A 205 21.92 -30.94 -33.68
C ASP A 205 20.90 -31.19 -32.52
N GLY A 206 19.69 -31.62 -32.96
CA GLY A 206 18.73 -32.42 -32.21
C GLY A 206 17.27 -32.07 -32.50
#